data_3fcedfc81070c509cb0257f7fce72f48
#
_entry.id   3fcedfc81070c509cb0257f7fce72f48
#
_cell.length_a   1.000
_cell.length_b   1.000
_cell.length_c   1.000
_cell.angle_alpha   90.00
_cell.angle_beta   90.00
_cell.angle_gamma   90.00
#
_symmetry.space_group_name_H-M   'P 1'
#
loop_
_entity.id
_entity.type
_entity.pdbx_description
1 polymer ?
#
loop_
_entity_poly.entity_id
_entity_poly.type
_entity_poly.pdbx_seq_one_letter_code
_entity_poly.pdbx_strand_id
1 'polypeptide(L)'
;VVQLVLAGAAAVAALWLIPPISLGGGLDRPLRRWDARGGAQRALDGVVIALAALFLLLPLGAVVLRGLAGVAELPASVWQATGNSILVAGLSVAVLALLALPMAGWIATRRRGGVEAIGLMGLAASPLMIGTGWFILINPVLDPARLSLPVTALVNALMALPFVLRILVPRLRETLQDYGPLTQTLGMTGWALWRLLV
;
A
#
# COMPACT_ATOMS: atom_id res chain seq x y z
N VAL A 1 -17.19 0.16 17.65
CA VAL A 1 -17.78 -1.19 17.48
C VAL A 1 -18.65 -1.22 16.22
N VAL A 2 -19.64 -0.32 16.06
CA VAL A 2 -20.55 -0.28 14.90
C VAL A 2 -19.78 -0.14 13.57
N GLN A 3 -18.79 0.74 13.51
CA GLN A 3 -17.96 0.96 12.31
C GLN A 3 -17.17 -0.28 11.92
N LEU A 4 -16.68 -1.05 12.88
CA LEU A 4 -15.95 -2.29 12.68
C LEU A 4 -16.88 -3.40 12.12
N VAL A 5 -18.08 -3.48 12.64
CA VAL A 5 -19.09 -4.44 12.16
C VAL A 5 -19.54 -4.11 10.74
N LEU A 6 -19.82 -2.83 10.45
CA LEU A 6 -20.19 -2.39 9.10
C LEU A 6 -19.06 -2.60 8.09
N ALA A 7 -17.83 -2.27 8.45
CA ALA A 7 -16.68 -2.50 7.58
C ALA A 7 -16.40 -3.98 7.35
N GLY A 8 -16.54 -4.81 8.38
CA GLY A 8 -16.44 -6.26 8.28
C GLY A 8 -17.52 -6.86 7.38
N ALA A 9 -18.77 -6.43 7.56
CA ALA A 9 -19.88 -6.87 6.71
C ALA A 9 -19.69 -6.45 5.25
N ALA A 10 -19.23 -5.20 5.01
CA ALA A 10 -18.93 -4.71 3.67
C ALA A 10 -17.76 -5.49 3.03
N ALA A 11 -16.71 -5.82 3.80
CA ALA A 11 -15.58 -6.61 3.32
C ALA A 11 -16.01 -8.04 2.93
N VAL A 12 -16.83 -8.68 3.77
CA VAL A 12 -17.38 -10.01 3.47
C VAL A 12 -18.29 -9.96 2.24
N ALA A 13 -19.17 -8.96 2.14
CA ALA A 13 -20.03 -8.78 0.96
C ALA A 13 -19.19 -8.52 -0.31
N ALA A 14 -18.13 -7.75 -0.22
CA ALA A 14 -17.22 -7.51 -1.34
C ALA A 14 -16.51 -8.80 -1.81
N LEU A 15 -16.09 -9.66 -0.89
CA LEU A 15 -15.49 -10.96 -1.23
C LEU A 15 -16.46 -11.90 -1.96
N TRP A 16 -17.77 -11.77 -1.68
CA TRP A 16 -18.79 -12.58 -2.33
C TRP A 16 -19.28 -12.02 -3.66
N LEU A 17 -19.30 -10.70 -3.81
CA LEU A 17 -19.86 -9.99 -4.96
C LEU A 17 -18.81 -9.66 -6.05
N ILE A 18 -17.53 -9.55 -5.68
CA ILE A 18 -16.48 -9.22 -6.65
C ILE A 18 -15.92 -10.53 -7.21
N PRO A 19 -16.19 -10.85 -8.49
CA PRO A 19 -15.56 -12.01 -9.14
C PRO A 19 -14.03 -11.80 -9.11
N PRO A 20 -13.24 -12.88 -9.01
CA PRO A 20 -11.78 -12.79 -9.10
C PRO A 20 -11.44 -12.21 -10.48
N ILE A 21 -11.09 -10.93 -10.50
CA ILE A 21 -10.56 -10.29 -11.70
C ILE A 21 -9.16 -10.84 -11.85
N SER A 22 -9.00 -11.86 -12.69
CA SER A 22 -7.69 -12.21 -13.20
C SER A 22 -7.24 -11.00 -14.04
N LEU A 23 -6.33 -10.21 -13.47
CA LEU A 23 -5.54 -9.27 -14.26
C LEU A 23 -4.66 -10.17 -15.14
N GLY A 24 -5.25 -10.69 -16.22
CA GLY A 24 -4.55 -11.54 -17.14
C GLY A 24 -3.28 -10.82 -17.59
N GLY A 25 -2.13 -11.44 -17.39
CA GLY A 25 -0.86 -11.01 -17.94
C GLY A 25 -0.85 -11.09 -19.46
N GLY A 26 -1.90 -10.57 -20.11
CA GLY A 26 -1.92 -10.34 -21.55
C GLY A 26 -0.90 -9.27 -21.85
N LEU A 27 -0.01 -9.55 -22.81
CA LEU A 27 0.82 -8.54 -23.45
C LEU A 27 0.00 -7.25 -23.54
N ASP A 28 0.50 -6.17 -22.93
CA ASP A 28 -0.12 -4.85 -22.91
C ASP A 28 -0.33 -4.39 -24.35
N ARG A 29 -1.38 -4.90 -24.98
CA ARG A 29 -1.81 -4.40 -26.27
C ARG A 29 -2.45 -3.04 -25.99
N PRO A 30 -1.91 -1.96 -26.52
CA PRO A 30 -2.52 -0.65 -26.37
C PRO A 30 -3.96 -0.77 -26.89
N LEU A 31 -4.93 -0.64 -25.99
CA LEU A 31 -6.34 -0.60 -26.34
C LEU A 31 -6.54 0.60 -27.27
N ARG A 32 -6.65 0.34 -28.57
CA ARG A 32 -6.98 1.40 -29.53
C ARG A 32 -8.40 1.88 -29.22
N ARG A 33 -8.49 3.04 -28.64
CA ARG A 33 -9.77 3.72 -28.42
C ARG A 33 -10.44 3.91 -29.79
N TRP A 34 -11.60 3.31 -29.96
CA TRP A 34 -12.39 3.41 -31.20
C TRP A 34 -12.96 4.81 -31.40
N ASP A 35 -13.18 5.57 -30.32
CA ASP A 35 -13.70 6.93 -30.24
C ASP A 35 -12.65 8.03 -30.55
N ALA A 36 -11.35 7.70 -30.49
CA ALA A 36 -10.25 8.67 -30.68
C ALA A 36 -9.88 8.89 -32.18
N ARG A 37 -10.76 8.58 -33.12
CA ARG A 37 -10.47 8.69 -34.55
C ARG A 37 -10.64 10.12 -35.12
N GLY A 38 -11.41 10.98 -34.45
CA GLY A 38 -11.65 12.37 -34.87
C GLY A 38 -10.62 13.36 -34.32
N GLY A 39 -10.09 14.26 -35.12
CA GLY A 39 -9.18 15.32 -34.65
C GLY A 39 -9.79 16.22 -33.58
N ALA A 40 -11.08 16.50 -33.65
CA ALA A 40 -11.82 17.31 -32.69
C ALA A 40 -11.89 16.60 -31.31
N GLN A 41 -12.08 15.27 -31.27
CA GLN A 41 -12.13 14.51 -30.02
C GLN A 41 -10.77 14.46 -29.33
N ARG A 42 -9.68 14.32 -30.10
CA ARG A 42 -8.32 14.37 -29.53
C ARG A 42 -7.99 15.76 -28.98
N ALA A 43 -8.45 16.84 -29.67
CA ALA A 43 -8.27 18.16 -29.15
C ALA A 43 -9.04 18.40 -27.85
N LEU A 44 -10.27 17.89 -27.75
CA LEU A 44 -11.10 17.97 -26.55
C LEU A 44 -10.47 17.19 -25.39
N ASP A 45 -10.00 15.97 -25.63
CA ASP A 45 -9.26 15.16 -24.65
C ASP A 45 -8.01 15.92 -24.17
N GLY A 46 -7.26 16.53 -25.11
CA GLY A 46 -6.08 17.34 -24.79
C GLY A 46 -6.41 18.54 -23.90
N VAL A 47 -7.49 19.25 -24.19
CA VAL A 47 -7.96 20.41 -23.41
C VAL A 47 -8.37 19.94 -21.99
N VAL A 48 -9.15 18.85 -21.86
CA VAL A 48 -9.58 18.34 -20.57
C VAL A 48 -8.38 17.88 -19.71
N ILE A 49 -7.42 17.17 -20.32
CA ILE A 49 -6.20 16.73 -19.63
C ILE A 49 -5.36 17.95 -19.23
N ALA A 50 -5.21 18.95 -20.11
CA ALA A 50 -4.46 20.17 -19.80
C ALA A 50 -5.10 20.97 -18.66
N LEU A 51 -6.42 21.11 -18.65
CA LEU A 51 -7.15 21.79 -17.57
C LEU A 51 -7.02 21.04 -16.25
N ALA A 52 -7.14 19.71 -16.27
CA ALA A 52 -6.94 18.87 -15.07
C ALA A 52 -5.50 18.97 -14.55
N ALA A 53 -4.52 18.90 -15.44
CA ALA A 53 -3.12 19.08 -15.10
C ALA A 53 -2.83 20.47 -14.53
N LEU A 54 -3.35 21.53 -15.14
CA LEU A 54 -3.21 22.89 -14.66
C LEU A 54 -3.84 23.07 -13.27
N PHE A 55 -5.04 22.52 -13.07
CA PHE A 55 -5.72 22.56 -11.78
C PHE A 55 -4.93 21.90 -10.66
N LEU A 56 -4.23 20.79 -10.94
CA LEU A 56 -3.41 20.08 -9.97
C LEU A 56 -2.02 20.71 -9.80
N LEU A 57 -1.37 21.06 -10.93
CA LEU A 57 0.02 21.53 -10.90
C LEU A 57 0.16 22.99 -10.45
N LEU A 58 -0.85 23.84 -10.68
CA LEU A 58 -0.78 25.25 -10.31
C LEU A 58 -0.67 25.46 -8.79
N PRO A 59 -1.56 24.88 -7.94
CA PRO A 59 -1.41 25.00 -6.48
C PRO A 59 -0.16 24.31 -5.98
N LEU A 60 0.18 23.13 -6.51
CA LEU A 60 1.38 22.40 -6.13
C LEU A 60 2.64 23.20 -6.47
N GLY A 61 2.71 23.75 -7.67
CA GLY A 61 3.80 24.62 -8.11
C GLY A 61 3.94 25.88 -7.25
N ALA A 62 2.83 26.51 -6.89
CA ALA A 62 2.83 27.67 -6.00
C ALA A 62 3.40 27.32 -4.60
N VAL A 63 3.05 26.17 -4.03
CA VAL A 63 3.58 25.69 -2.75
C VAL A 63 5.07 25.42 -2.86
N VAL A 64 5.50 24.72 -3.93
CA VAL A 64 6.93 24.40 -4.13
C VAL A 64 7.76 25.68 -4.31
N LEU A 65 7.32 26.61 -5.18
CA LEU A 65 8.07 27.85 -5.44
C LEU A 65 8.19 28.72 -4.17
N ARG A 66 7.10 28.85 -3.40
CA ARG A 66 7.13 29.58 -2.13
C ARG A 66 7.98 28.88 -1.07
N GLY A 67 7.91 27.54 -1.02
CA GLY A 67 8.69 26.72 -0.11
C GLY A 67 10.19 26.81 -0.40
N LEU A 68 10.60 26.76 -1.67
CA LEU A 68 12.01 26.88 -2.07
C LEU A 68 12.64 28.21 -1.63
N ALA A 69 11.90 29.30 -1.71
CA ALA A 69 12.40 30.61 -1.26
C ALA A 69 12.68 30.65 0.25
N GLY A 70 11.95 29.87 1.07
CA GLY A 70 12.11 29.83 2.52
C GLY A 70 13.08 28.75 3.02
N VAL A 71 13.61 27.87 2.17
CA VAL A 71 14.46 26.75 2.60
C VAL A 71 15.74 27.20 3.32
N ALA A 72 16.31 28.32 2.87
CA ALA A 72 17.53 28.87 3.48
C ALA A 72 17.32 29.45 4.90
N GLU A 73 16.08 29.79 5.24
CA GLU A 73 15.72 30.41 6.53
C GLU A 73 15.14 29.38 7.52
N LEU A 74 15.12 28.09 7.17
CA LEU A 74 14.56 27.03 8.01
C LEU A 74 15.38 26.83 9.29
N PRO A 75 14.75 26.85 10.48
CA PRO A 75 15.43 26.57 11.73
C PRO A 75 15.94 25.13 11.79
N ALA A 76 17.00 24.89 12.57
CA ALA A 76 17.62 23.58 12.74
C ALA A 76 16.62 22.48 13.18
N SER A 77 15.57 22.86 13.93
CA SER A 77 14.51 21.96 14.36
C SER A 77 13.75 21.30 13.20
N VAL A 78 13.62 21.98 12.06
CA VAL A 78 12.95 21.43 10.87
C VAL A 78 13.81 20.34 10.24
N TRP A 79 15.12 20.51 10.18
CA TRP A 79 16.04 19.50 9.68
C TRP A 79 16.06 18.25 10.55
N GLN A 80 16.01 18.45 11.88
CA GLN A 80 15.89 17.34 12.82
C GLN A 80 14.55 16.61 12.67
N ALA A 81 13.44 17.35 12.54
CA ALA A 81 12.13 16.76 12.29
C ALA A 81 12.08 15.98 10.96
N THR A 82 12.72 16.51 9.91
CA THR A 82 12.86 15.84 8.62
C THR A 82 13.65 14.53 8.76
N GLY A 83 14.76 14.54 9.46
CA GLY A 83 15.55 13.34 9.74
C GLY A 83 14.74 12.27 10.49
N ASN A 84 14.00 12.67 11.52
CA ASN A 84 13.11 11.78 12.27
C ASN A 84 12.00 11.20 11.36
N SER A 85 11.42 12.01 10.48
CA SER A 85 10.38 11.57 9.55
C SER A 85 10.91 10.53 8.56
N ILE A 86 12.11 10.75 8.01
CA ILE A 86 12.77 9.79 7.11
C ILE A 86 13.09 8.49 7.84
N LEU A 87 13.58 8.58 9.08
CA LEU A 87 13.86 7.41 9.91
C LEU A 87 12.60 6.61 10.19
N VAL A 88 11.51 7.28 10.61
CA VAL A 88 10.21 6.61 10.85
C VAL A 88 9.68 6.00 9.57
N ALA A 89 9.78 6.69 8.43
CA ALA A 89 9.35 6.13 7.15
C ALA A 89 10.15 4.87 6.77
N GLY A 90 11.47 4.92 6.88
CA GLY A 90 12.33 3.76 6.64
C GLY A 90 12.03 2.59 7.55
N LEU A 91 11.84 2.85 8.84
CA LEU A 91 11.48 1.83 9.82
C LEU A 91 10.08 1.26 9.53
N SER A 92 9.11 2.10 9.15
CA SER A 92 7.76 1.66 8.76
C SER A 92 7.81 0.70 7.56
N VAL A 93 8.60 1.04 6.54
CA VAL A 93 8.77 0.17 5.35
C VAL A 93 9.46 -1.14 5.73
N ALA A 94 10.48 -1.11 6.58
CA ALA A 94 11.17 -2.32 7.02
C ALA A 94 10.22 -3.26 7.79
N VAL A 95 9.46 -2.72 8.75
CA VAL A 95 8.46 -3.48 9.51
C VAL A 95 7.36 -4.01 8.59
N LEU A 96 6.86 -3.18 7.68
CA LEU A 96 5.86 -3.57 6.69
C LEU A 96 6.35 -4.70 5.81
N ALA A 97 7.56 -4.63 5.28
CA ALA A 97 8.15 -5.68 4.47
C ALA A 97 8.31 -7.00 5.26
N LEU A 98 8.78 -6.89 6.50
CA LEU A 98 8.95 -8.05 7.39
C LEU A 98 7.63 -8.78 7.67
N LEU A 99 6.52 -8.05 7.75
CA LEU A 99 5.18 -8.61 7.96
C LEU A 99 4.52 -9.04 6.64
N ALA A 100 4.55 -8.18 5.64
CA ALA A 100 3.81 -8.38 4.40
C ALA A 100 4.38 -9.52 3.54
N LEU A 101 5.70 -9.64 3.44
CA LEU A 101 6.31 -10.65 2.57
C LEU A 101 5.98 -12.08 3.00
N PRO A 102 6.20 -12.52 4.28
CA PRO A 102 5.84 -13.87 4.69
C PRO A 102 4.33 -14.11 4.65
N MET A 103 3.51 -13.09 5.00
CA MET A 103 2.05 -13.20 4.93
C MET A 103 1.58 -13.38 3.49
N ALA A 104 2.09 -12.57 2.55
CA ALA A 104 1.73 -12.67 1.14
C ALA A 104 2.13 -14.03 0.54
N GLY A 105 3.34 -14.52 0.85
CA GLY A 105 3.78 -15.85 0.45
C GLY A 105 2.90 -16.96 0.99
N TRP A 106 2.51 -16.87 2.28
CA TRP A 106 1.61 -17.84 2.89
C TRP A 106 0.22 -17.83 2.23
N ILE A 107 -0.37 -16.64 2.02
CA ILE A 107 -1.69 -16.49 1.39
C ILE A 107 -1.65 -16.96 -0.07
N ALA A 108 -0.58 -16.67 -0.80
CA ALA A 108 -0.44 -17.06 -2.20
C ALA A 108 -0.35 -18.58 -2.38
N THR A 109 0.31 -19.28 -1.46
CA THR A 109 0.50 -20.75 -1.52
C THR A 109 -0.69 -21.55 -0.98
N ARG A 110 -1.48 -20.96 -0.07
CA ARG A 110 -2.65 -21.63 0.53
C ARG A 110 -3.95 -21.05 0.00
N ARG A 111 -4.80 -21.89 -0.55
CA ARG A 111 -6.13 -21.49 -1.07
C ARG A 111 -7.19 -21.10 -0.03
N ARG A 112 -6.81 -20.90 1.24
CA ARG A 112 -7.75 -20.57 2.32
C ARG A 112 -7.84 -19.05 2.50
N GLY A 113 -9.02 -18.48 2.21
CA GLY A 113 -9.32 -17.04 2.30
C GLY A 113 -9.33 -16.41 3.70
N GLY A 114 -9.13 -17.21 4.79
CA GLY A 114 -9.20 -16.69 6.16
C GLY A 114 -8.11 -15.65 6.49
N VAL A 115 -6.90 -15.80 5.96
CA VAL A 115 -5.79 -14.85 6.23
C VAL A 115 -5.97 -13.56 5.42
N GLU A 116 -6.65 -13.64 4.28
CA GLU A 116 -7.03 -12.47 3.47
C GLU A 116 -8.03 -11.58 4.22
N ALA A 117 -8.96 -12.19 4.96
CA ALA A 117 -9.89 -11.48 5.84
C ALA A 117 -9.15 -10.76 7.00
N ILE A 118 -8.11 -11.35 7.59
CA ILE A 118 -7.29 -10.72 8.63
C ILE A 118 -6.57 -9.47 8.09
N GLY A 119 -6.01 -9.55 6.88
CA GLY A 119 -5.42 -8.40 6.21
C GLY A 119 -6.42 -7.25 5.99
N LEU A 120 -7.68 -7.59 5.65
CA LEU A 120 -8.74 -6.60 5.44
C LEU A 120 -9.27 -5.99 6.76
N MET A 121 -9.18 -6.72 7.88
CA MET A 121 -9.54 -6.16 9.20
C MET A 121 -8.68 -4.97 9.60
N GLY A 122 -7.42 -4.89 9.12
CA GLY A 122 -6.57 -3.72 9.30
C GLY A 122 -7.14 -2.44 8.70
N LEU A 123 -7.95 -2.53 7.63
CA LEU A 123 -8.62 -1.39 7.02
C LEU A 123 -9.73 -0.79 7.91
N ALA A 124 -10.33 -1.59 8.77
CA ALA A 124 -11.39 -1.16 9.68
C ALA A 124 -10.85 -0.52 10.97
N ALA A 125 -9.57 -0.71 11.28
CA ALA A 125 -8.94 -0.15 12.46
C ALA A 125 -8.58 1.33 12.23
N SER A 126 -9.05 2.21 13.10
CA SER A 126 -8.62 3.61 13.08
C SER A 126 -7.21 3.75 13.64
N PRO A 127 -6.30 4.51 12.99
CA PRO A 127 -4.96 4.80 13.52
C PRO A 127 -5.01 5.37 14.93
N LEU A 128 -6.03 6.20 15.21
CA LEU A 128 -6.25 6.79 16.52
C LEU A 128 -6.55 5.73 17.59
N MET A 129 -7.37 4.73 17.26
CA MET A 129 -7.68 3.64 18.20
C MET A 129 -6.44 2.79 18.50
N ILE A 130 -5.64 2.47 17.49
CA ILE A 130 -4.40 1.72 17.67
C ILE A 130 -3.41 2.54 18.52
N GLY A 131 -3.22 3.82 18.20
CA GLY A 131 -2.34 4.71 18.94
C GLY A 131 -2.76 4.90 20.40
N THR A 132 -4.05 5.12 20.64
CA THR A 132 -4.60 5.26 22.00
C THR A 132 -4.49 3.95 22.79
N GLY A 133 -4.80 2.81 22.16
CA GLY A 133 -4.65 1.50 22.80
C GLY A 133 -3.20 1.23 23.20
N TRP A 134 -2.25 1.55 22.32
CA TRP A 134 -0.82 1.44 22.59
C TRP A 134 -0.37 2.36 23.74
N PHE A 135 -0.85 3.60 23.74
CA PHE A 135 -0.58 4.54 24.81
C PHE A 135 -1.04 4.00 26.17
N ILE A 136 -2.28 3.51 26.26
CA ILE A 136 -2.84 2.96 27.49
C ILE A 136 -2.05 1.75 27.99
N LEU A 137 -1.58 0.90 27.08
CA LEU A 137 -0.80 -0.31 27.43
C LEU A 137 0.60 0.01 27.92
N ILE A 138 1.26 1.01 27.34
CA ILE A 138 2.66 1.31 27.61
C ILE A 138 2.82 2.32 28.76
N ASN A 139 1.91 3.26 28.89
CA ASN A 139 2.02 4.33 29.90
C ASN A 139 2.26 3.87 31.33
N PRO A 140 1.74 2.73 31.81
CA PRO A 140 2.02 2.24 33.16
C PRO A 140 3.43 1.70 33.36
N VAL A 141 4.13 1.33 32.28
CA VAL A 141 5.43 0.61 32.35
C VAL A 141 6.58 1.47 31.85
N LEU A 142 6.36 2.25 30.81
CA LEU A 142 7.38 3.06 30.14
C LEU A 142 6.81 4.41 29.74
N ASP A 143 7.70 5.43 29.68
CA ASP A 143 7.34 6.74 29.16
C ASP A 143 7.00 6.62 27.64
N PRO A 144 5.73 6.87 27.22
CA PRO A 144 5.32 6.73 25.85
C PRO A 144 6.08 7.64 24.87
N ALA A 145 6.61 8.77 25.35
CA ALA A 145 7.36 9.71 24.53
C ALA A 145 8.66 9.09 23.98
N ARG A 146 9.30 8.22 24.74
CA ARG A 146 10.53 7.51 24.30
C ARG A 146 10.28 6.49 23.21
N LEU A 147 9.08 5.95 23.15
CA LEU A 147 8.67 4.94 22.15
C LEU A 147 7.86 5.54 21.01
N SER A 148 7.71 6.86 20.94
CA SER A 148 6.87 7.53 19.93
C SER A 148 7.26 7.19 18.50
N LEU A 149 8.56 7.19 18.17
CA LEU A 149 9.03 6.89 16.80
C LEU A 149 8.78 5.42 16.40
N PRO A 150 9.18 4.39 17.17
CA PRO A 150 8.93 3.00 16.80
C PRO A 150 7.44 2.64 16.82
N VAL A 151 6.65 3.22 17.72
CA VAL A 151 5.20 3.03 17.75
C VAL A 151 4.54 3.61 16.51
N THR A 152 4.93 4.83 16.12
CA THR A 152 4.45 5.45 14.88
C THR A 152 4.80 4.61 13.66
N ALA A 153 6.03 4.09 13.60
CA ALA A 153 6.46 3.21 12.52
C ALA A 153 5.63 1.93 12.45
N LEU A 154 5.33 1.30 13.59
CA LEU A 154 4.51 0.11 13.67
C LEU A 154 3.07 0.38 13.23
N VAL A 155 2.46 1.47 13.72
CA VAL A 155 1.11 1.87 13.33
C VAL A 155 1.02 2.12 11.82
N ASN A 156 1.97 2.86 11.25
CA ASN A 156 2.03 3.10 9.82
C ASN A 156 2.15 1.80 9.01
N ALA A 157 3.01 0.87 9.46
CA ALA A 157 3.17 -0.44 8.83
C ALA A 157 1.87 -1.25 8.87
N LEU A 158 1.19 -1.31 10.02
CA LEU A 158 -0.07 -2.04 10.18
C LEU A 158 -1.18 -1.45 9.31
N MET A 159 -1.24 -0.12 9.18
CA MET A 159 -2.23 0.56 8.33
C MET A 159 -1.96 0.35 6.84
N ALA A 160 -0.69 0.24 6.44
CA ALA A 160 -0.30 -0.01 5.06
C ALA A 160 -0.41 -1.49 4.64
N LEU A 161 -0.36 -2.41 5.61
CA LEU A 161 -0.33 -3.85 5.40
C LEU A 161 -1.45 -4.38 4.47
N PRO A 162 -2.73 -4.03 4.66
CA PRO A 162 -3.81 -4.53 3.81
C PRO A 162 -3.68 -4.07 2.35
N PHE A 163 -3.19 -2.86 2.11
CA PHE A 163 -2.97 -2.36 0.76
C PHE A 163 -1.85 -3.12 0.05
N VAL A 164 -0.76 -3.38 0.76
CA VAL A 164 0.38 -4.15 0.23
C VAL A 164 -0.03 -5.58 -0.06
N LEU A 165 -0.75 -6.25 0.84
CA LEU A 165 -1.25 -7.60 0.61
C LEU A 165 -2.18 -7.68 -0.59
N ARG A 166 -3.03 -6.67 -0.79
CA ARG A 166 -3.95 -6.60 -1.94
C ARG A 166 -3.22 -6.51 -3.28
N ILE A 167 -2.03 -5.92 -3.30
CA ILE A 167 -1.20 -5.80 -4.51
C ILE A 167 -0.31 -7.03 -4.68
N LEU A 168 0.34 -7.47 -3.61
CA LEU A 168 1.34 -8.54 -3.67
C LEU A 168 0.71 -9.93 -3.91
N VAL A 169 -0.37 -10.25 -3.20
CA VAL A 169 -0.96 -11.61 -3.25
C VAL A 169 -1.39 -12.01 -4.66
N PRO A 170 -2.13 -11.19 -5.43
CA PRO A 170 -2.48 -11.54 -6.81
C PRO A 170 -1.24 -11.77 -7.68
N ARG A 171 -0.24 -10.88 -7.57
CA ARG A 171 1.01 -11.00 -8.34
C ARG A 171 1.78 -12.28 -8.03
N LEU A 172 1.90 -12.61 -6.75
CA LEU A 172 2.53 -13.86 -6.34
C LEU A 172 1.75 -15.10 -6.84
N ARG A 173 0.42 -15.06 -6.82
CA ARG A 173 -0.42 -16.14 -7.37
C ARG A 173 -0.24 -16.31 -8.87
N GLU A 174 -0.23 -15.23 -9.64
CA GLU A 174 0.05 -15.25 -11.07
C GLU A 174 1.42 -15.88 -11.35
N THR A 175 2.46 -15.41 -10.67
CA THR A 175 3.81 -15.96 -10.81
C THR A 175 3.88 -17.45 -10.46
N LEU A 176 3.18 -17.87 -9.39
CA LEU A 176 3.13 -19.27 -9.00
C LEU A 176 2.33 -20.14 -10.01
N GLN A 177 1.32 -19.58 -10.67
CA GLN A 177 0.59 -20.28 -11.72
C GLN A 177 1.44 -20.46 -12.98
N ASP A 178 2.16 -19.41 -13.38
CA ASP A 178 2.97 -19.42 -14.60
C ASP A 178 4.25 -20.26 -14.45
N TYR A 179 4.93 -20.14 -13.32
CA TYR A 179 6.23 -20.79 -13.10
C TYR A 179 6.21 -21.98 -12.14
N GLY A 180 5.08 -22.23 -11.45
CA GLY A 180 4.95 -23.32 -10.50
C GLY A 180 5.25 -24.71 -11.08
N PRO A 181 4.74 -25.08 -12.26
CA PRO A 181 5.10 -26.35 -12.89
C PRO A 181 6.59 -26.49 -13.18
N LEU A 182 7.21 -25.39 -13.63
CA LEU A 182 8.65 -25.35 -13.93
C LEU A 182 9.51 -25.50 -12.66
N THR A 183 9.12 -24.84 -11.57
CA THR A 183 9.84 -24.92 -10.28
C THR A 183 9.74 -26.32 -9.66
N GLN A 184 8.61 -27.00 -9.85
CA GLN A 184 8.46 -28.40 -9.42
C GLN A 184 9.35 -29.35 -10.19
N THR A 185 9.48 -29.19 -11.52
CA THR A 185 10.36 -30.02 -12.36
C THR A 185 11.82 -29.78 -12.03
N LEU A 186 12.20 -28.58 -11.62
CA LEU A 186 13.56 -28.21 -11.19
C LEU A 186 13.86 -28.56 -9.72
N GLY A 187 12.89 -29.13 -8.99
CA GLY A 187 13.04 -29.46 -7.58
C GLY A 187 13.28 -28.26 -6.66
N MET A 188 12.89 -27.04 -7.09
CA MET A 188 13.08 -25.82 -6.32
C MET A 188 12.06 -25.74 -5.18
N THR A 189 12.53 -25.78 -3.94
CA THR A 189 11.68 -25.72 -2.74
C THR A 189 12.18 -24.64 -1.77
N GLY A 190 11.29 -24.16 -0.93
CA GLY A 190 11.62 -23.26 0.18
C GLY A 190 12.22 -21.93 -0.26
N TRP A 191 13.46 -21.63 0.21
CA TRP A 191 14.15 -20.36 -0.03
C TRP A 191 14.48 -20.09 -1.49
N ALA A 192 14.78 -21.14 -2.28
CA ALA A 192 15.05 -21.00 -3.70
C ALA A 192 13.84 -20.50 -4.47
N LEU A 193 12.65 -21.02 -4.13
CA LEU A 193 11.38 -20.55 -4.66
C LEU A 193 11.09 -19.10 -4.26
N TRP A 194 11.35 -18.75 -3.01
CA TRP A 194 11.20 -17.39 -2.48
C TRP A 194 12.05 -16.37 -3.24
N ARG A 195 13.31 -16.70 -3.49
CA ARG A 195 14.25 -15.82 -4.22
C ARG A 195 13.86 -15.60 -5.69
N LEU A 196 13.04 -16.47 -6.24
CA LEU A 196 12.55 -16.36 -7.61
C LEU A 196 11.23 -15.54 -7.67
N LEU A 197 10.47 -15.50 -6.57
CA LEU A 197 9.18 -14.83 -6.46
C LEU A 197 9.30 -13.35 -6.05
N VAL A 198 10.38 -12.97 -5.39
CA VAL A 198 10.67 -11.63 -4.86
C VAL A 198 11.88 -11.02 -5.56
#